data_dbfb199ad75ea81c6fb20889e0525db6
#
_entry.id   dbfb199ad75ea81c6fb20889e0525db6
#
_cell.length_a   1.000
_cell.length_b   1.000
_cell.length_c   1.000
_cell.angle_alpha   90.00
_cell.angle_beta   90.00
_cell.angle_gamma   90.00
#
_symmetry.space_group_name_H-M   'P 1'
#
loop_
_entity.id
_entity.type
_entity.pdbx_description
1 polymer ?
#
loop_
_entity_poly.entity_id
_entity_poly.type
_entity_poly.pdbx_seq_one_letter_code
_entity_poly.pdbx_strand_id
1 'polypeptide(L)'
;MKKLLFVMLSFLVGTGAMAGEKDEYFTFNAGFLFNSTLNATLGYEHELTYGNAVELTAEIGNQWQCDPVCGKICKDVFWKGYYWDGGLLYKHCLKKFKNSNLRLRFGPEFGAYTGRYFFAVEGGLEYNYVFPSGVQFSLIQKNQVNFLHGDSFRNGLLIGLKIPF
;
A
#
# COMPACT_ATOMS: atom_id res chain seq x y z
N MET A 1 -24.14 1.43 1.14
CA MET A 1 -22.89 0.82 0.67
C MET A 1 -22.74 0.82 -0.85
N LYS A 2 -23.74 0.38 -1.66
CA LYS A 2 -23.63 0.38 -3.15
C LYS A 2 -23.41 1.78 -3.78
N LYS A 3 -23.95 2.86 -3.19
CA LYS A 3 -23.78 4.23 -3.68
C LYS A 3 -22.36 4.80 -3.49
N LEU A 4 -21.65 4.38 -2.42
CA LEU A 4 -20.29 4.81 -2.15
C LEU A 4 -19.29 4.18 -3.14
N LEU A 5 -19.53 2.91 -3.49
CA LEU A 5 -18.73 2.18 -4.49
C LEU A 5 -18.88 2.82 -5.88
N PHE A 6 -20.08 3.27 -6.22
CA PHE A 6 -20.35 3.91 -7.51
C PHE A 6 -19.71 5.30 -7.62
N VAL A 7 -19.65 6.06 -6.52
CA VAL A 7 -18.98 7.36 -6.47
C VAL A 7 -17.46 7.18 -6.58
N MET A 8 -16.87 6.18 -5.93
CA MET A 8 -15.43 5.87 -6.09
C MET A 8 -15.10 5.40 -7.51
N LEU A 9 -15.98 4.60 -8.13
CA LEU A 9 -15.79 4.13 -9.51
C LEU A 9 -15.96 5.26 -10.54
N SER A 10 -16.88 6.21 -10.32
CA SER A 10 -17.06 7.37 -11.21
C SER A 10 -15.91 8.39 -11.11
N PHE A 11 -15.24 8.50 -9.95
CA PHE A 11 -14.01 9.28 -9.84
C PHE A 11 -12.85 8.66 -10.64
N LEU A 12 -12.77 7.32 -10.69
CA LEU A 12 -11.75 6.59 -11.46
C LEU A 12 -11.93 6.72 -12.99
N VAL A 13 -13.16 6.93 -13.46
CA VAL A 13 -13.46 7.03 -14.91
C VAL A 13 -13.40 8.48 -15.42
N GLY A 14 -13.56 9.47 -14.54
CA GLY A 14 -13.64 10.89 -14.90
C GLY A 14 -12.30 11.60 -15.16
N THR A 15 -11.17 11.01 -14.80
CA THR A 15 -9.84 11.65 -14.89
C THR A 15 -9.03 11.24 -16.13
N GLY A 16 -9.64 10.56 -17.08
CA GLY A 16 -8.97 9.95 -18.21
C GLY A 16 -8.64 10.85 -19.41
N ALA A 17 -8.38 12.14 -19.25
CA ALA A 17 -7.99 12.96 -20.41
C ALA A 17 -7.27 14.27 -20.01
N MET A 18 -6.09 14.18 -19.42
CA MET A 18 -5.12 15.27 -19.53
C MET A 18 -3.74 14.67 -19.78
N ALA A 19 -3.32 14.70 -21.05
CA ALA A 19 -1.95 14.40 -21.46
C ALA A 19 -1.03 15.58 -21.09
N GLY A 20 -0.81 15.76 -19.78
CA GLY A 20 0.27 16.52 -19.22
C GLY A 20 1.40 15.58 -18.82
N GLU A 21 2.57 16.08 -18.54
CA GLU A 21 3.69 15.34 -17.96
C GLU A 21 3.15 14.48 -16.80
N LYS A 22 3.31 13.13 -16.91
CA LYS A 22 2.61 12.17 -16.08
C LYS A 22 3.35 12.00 -14.75
N ASP A 23 3.21 12.97 -13.86
CA ASP A 23 3.87 12.98 -12.56
C ASP A 23 2.97 12.47 -11.42
N GLU A 24 1.74 12.09 -11.74
CA GLU A 24 0.72 11.69 -10.76
C GLU A 24 0.19 10.30 -11.06
N TYR A 25 0.06 9.49 -10.01
CA TYR A 25 -0.35 8.09 -10.11
C TYR A 25 -1.34 7.72 -9.01
N PHE A 26 -2.36 6.97 -9.39
CA PHE A 26 -3.11 6.15 -8.44
C PHE A 26 -2.40 4.82 -8.25
N THR A 27 -2.18 4.42 -7.00
CA THR A 27 -1.49 3.18 -6.66
C THR A 27 -2.46 2.19 -6.02
N PHE A 28 -2.37 0.94 -6.44
CA PHE A 28 -3.14 -0.19 -5.89
C PHE A 28 -2.15 -1.30 -5.60
N ASN A 29 -2.01 -1.66 -4.33
CA ASN A 29 -1.12 -2.73 -3.95
C ASN A 29 -1.86 -3.75 -3.09
N ALA A 30 -1.51 -5.02 -3.22
CA ALA A 30 -2.01 -6.09 -2.37
C ALA A 30 -0.92 -7.13 -2.15
N GLY A 31 -0.97 -7.81 -1.01
CA GLY A 31 0.01 -8.82 -0.70
C GLY A 31 -0.15 -9.42 0.68
N PHE A 32 0.90 -10.07 1.12
CA PHE A 32 0.93 -10.78 2.39
C PHE A 32 2.05 -10.24 3.26
N LEU A 33 1.69 -9.97 4.53
CA LEU A 33 2.66 -9.77 5.58
C LEU A 33 2.92 -11.11 6.28
N PHE A 34 4.16 -11.36 6.67
CA PHE A 34 4.58 -12.67 7.19
C PHE A 34 3.97 -13.05 8.54
N ASN A 35 3.29 -12.14 9.20
CA ASN A 35 2.48 -12.39 10.40
C ASN A 35 1.04 -12.86 10.08
N SER A 36 0.84 -13.58 8.97
CA SER A 36 -0.47 -14.07 8.52
C SER A 36 -1.49 -12.96 8.27
N THR A 37 -1.05 -11.87 7.64
CA THR A 37 -1.92 -10.73 7.32
C THR A 37 -2.03 -10.56 5.81
N LEU A 38 -3.26 -10.53 5.31
CA LEU A 38 -3.56 -10.04 3.97
C LEU A 38 -3.65 -8.50 4.05
N ASN A 39 -2.96 -7.85 3.15
CA ASN A 39 -2.85 -6.40 3.11
C ASN A 39 -3.28 -5.87 1.75
N ALA A 40 -3.99 -4.76 1.74
CA ALA A 40 -4.34 -4.02 0.54
C ALA A 40 -4.17 -2.52 0.79
N THR A 41 -3.50 -1.84 -0.13
CA THR A 41 -3.17 -0.42 -0.05
C THR A 41 -3.70 0.32 -1.27
N LEU A 42 -4.31 1.45 -1.05
CA LEU A 42 -4.64 2.45 -2.05
C LEU A 42 -3.77 3.68 -1.81
N GLY A 43 -3.27 4.30 -2.86
CA GLY A 43 -2.46 5.50 -2.71
C GLY A 43 -2.62 6.48 -3.86
N TYR A 44 -2.23 7.70 -3.55
CA TYR A 44 -2.01 8.80 -4.50
C TYR A 44 -0.53 9.17 -4.43
N GLU A 45 0.18 9.00 -5.53
CA GLU A 45 1.60 9.30 -5.64
C GLU A 45 1.83 10.49 -6.57
N HIS A 46 2.61 11.45 -6.10
CA HIS A 46 3.13 12.56 -6.90
C HIS A 46 4.64 12.39 -7.08
N GLU A 47 5.08 12.28 -8.34
CA GLU A 47 6.50 12.15 -8.68
C GLU A 47 7.17 13.53 -8.59
N LEU A 48 8.31 13.56 -7.92
CA LEU A 48 9.15 14.72 -7.74
C LEU A 48 10.35 14.67 -8.70
N THR A 49 11.16 15.70 -8.69
CA THR A 49 12.42 15.74 -9.45
C THR A 49 13.33 14.55 -9.13
N TYR A 50 14.10 14.11 -10.11
CA TYR A 50 15.06 13.00 -10.02
C TYR A 50 14.45 11.62 -9.76
N GLY A 51 13.14 11.45 -10.00
CA GLY A 51 12.43 10.19 -9.79
C GLY A 51 12.10 9.88 -8.33
N ASN A 52 12.27 10.84 -7.43
CA ASN A 52 11.71 10.78 -6.09
C ASN A 52 10.20 10.93 -6.15
N ALA A 53 9.49 10.54 -5.11
CA ALA A 53 8.04 10.72 -5.05
C ALA A 53 7.55 10.90 -3.61
N VAL A 54 6.33 11.43 -3.49
CA VAL A 54 5.57 11.44 -2.24
C VAL A 54 4.27 10.70 -2.50
N GLU A 55 3.90 9.82 -1.59
CA GLU A 55 2.67 9.03 -1.68
C GLU A 55 1.82 9.22 -0.41
N LEU A 56 0.56 9.54 -0.61
CA LEU A 56 -0.46 9.45 0.42
C LEU A 56 -1.11 8.07 0.32
N THR A 57 -1.10 7.30 1.40
CA THR A 57 -1.62 5.93 1.42
C THR A 57 -2.80 5.78 2.35
N ALA A 58 -3.70 4.86 1.99
CA ALA A 58 -4.72 4.30 2.86
C ALA A 58 -4.64 2.78 2.75
N GLU A 59 -4.54 2.12 3.87
CA GLU A 59 -4.29 0.69 3.96
C GLU A 59 -5.35 -0.01 4.80
N ILE A 60 -5.67 -1.21 4.39
CA ILE A 60 -6.48 -2.14 5.17
C ILE A 60 -5.76 -3.49 5.23
N GLY A 61 -5.78 -4.09 6.40
CA GLY A 61 -5.24 -5.43 6.57
C GLY A 61 -6.13 -6.28 7.44
N ASN A 62 -6.07 -7.56 7.15
CA ASN A 62 -6.78 -8.58 7.93
C ASN A 62 -5.80 -9.67 8.33
N GLN A 63 -5.60 -9.78 9.64
CA GLN A 63 -4.76 -10.81 10.24
C GLN A 63 -5.63 -12.00 10.62
N TRP A 64 -5.27 -13.18 10.12
CA TRP A 64 -5.92 -14.42 10.53
C TRP A 64 -5.02 -15.23 11.44
N GLN A 65 -5.63 -15.90 12.40
CA GLN A 65 -4.97 -16.88 13.26
C GLN A 65 -5.48 -18.27 12.91
N CYS A 66 -4.55 -19.21 12.78
CA CYS A 66 -4.93 -20.62 12.72
C CYS A 66 -5.16 -21.13 14.15
N ASP A 67 -6.22 -21.90 14.34
CA ASP A 67 -6.43 -22.63 15.58
C ASP A 67 -5.23 -23.59 15.80
N PRO A 68 -4.52 -23.47 16.93
CA PRO A 68 -3.36 -24.32 17.23
C PRO A 68 -3.69 -25.81 17.30
N VAL A 69 -4.95 -26.17 17.51
CA VAL A 69 -5.39 -27.57 17.64
C VAL A 69 -5.74 -28.18 16.30
N CYS A 70 -6.44 -27.48 15.43
CA CYS A 70 -6.92 -28.03 14.16
C CYS A 70 -6.21 -27.48 12.92
N GLY A 71 -5.36 -26.48 13.05
CA GLY A 71 -4.64 -25.82 11.94
C GLY A 71 -5.54 -25.11 10.93
N LYS A 72 -6.85 -25.00 11.18
CA LYS A 72 -7.81 -24.39 10.28
C LYS A 72 -8.01 -22.90 10.63
N ILE A 73 -8.26 -22.11 9.60
CA ILE A 73 -8.63 -20.69 9.78
C ILE A 73 -10.03 -20.64 10.38
N CYS A 74 -10.13 -20.10 11.60
CA CYS A 74 -11.41 -19.93 12.28
C CYS A 74 -12.16 -18.73 11.70
N LYS A 75 -13.41 -18.92 11.27
CA LYS A 75 -14.27 -17.84 10.74
C LYS A 75 -14.40 -16.65 11.71
N ASP A 76 -14.46 -16.93 13.00
CA ASP A 76 -14.61 -15.90 14.04
C ASP A 76 -13.36 -15.03 14.23
N VAL A 77 -12.20 -15.52 13.82
CA VAL A 77 -10.92 -14.80 13.92
C VAL A 77 -10.67 -13.94 12.69
N PHE A 78 -11.20 -14.34 11.52
CA PHE A 78 -11.02 -13.62 10.25
C PHE A 78 -11.51 -12.16 10.33
N TRP A 79 -12.56 -11.86 11.10
CA TRP A 79 -13.10 -10.52 11.25
C TRP A 79 -12.61 -9.77 12.50
N LYS A 80 -11.88 -10.43 13.40
CA LYS A 80 -11.40 -9.84 14.65
C LYS A 80 -9.99 -9.21 14.53
N GLY A 81 -9.21 -9.61 13.55
CA GLY A 81 -7.83 -9.18 13.35
C GLY A 81 -7.66 -8.08 12.28
N TYR A 82 -8.66 -7.23 12.07
CA TYR A 82 -8.55 -6.19 11.05
C TYR A 82 -7.85 -4.93 11.59
N TYR A 83 -7.13 -4.27 10.70
CA TYR A 83 -6.61 -2.94 10.93
C TYR A 83 -6.84 -2.07 9.69
N TRP A 84 -6.77 -0.79 9.91
CA TRP A 84 -6.68 0.21 8.86
C TRP A 84 -5.67 1.27 9.29
N ASP A 85 -4.98 1.84 8.34
CA ASP A 85 -4.09 2.97 8.55
C ASP A 85 -4.04 3.88 7.33
N GLY A 86 -3.45 5.04 7.53
CA GLY A 86 -3.12 5.97 6.48
C GLY A 86 -1.75 6.58 6.76
N GLY A 87 -1.00 6.82 5.71
CA GLY A 87 0.38 7.28 5.82
C GLY A 87 0.77 8.27 4.75
N LEU A 88 1.86 8.97 5.04
CA LEU A 88 2.55 9.81 4.08
C LEU A 88 3.96 9.25 3.89
N LEU A 89 4.23 8.74 2.69
CA LEU A 89 5.49 8.08 2.38
C LEU A 89 6.32 8.94 1.44
N TYR A 90 7.57 9.12 1.77
CA TYR A 90 8.57 9.65 0.85
C TYR A 90 9.30 8.49 0.18
N LYS A 91 9.50 8.59 -1.13
CA LYS A 91 10.18 7.59 -1.95
C LYS A 91 11.41 8.19 -2.58
N HIS A 92 12.56 7.71 -2.15
CA HIS A 92 13.86 8.13 -2.69
C HIS A 92 14.30 7.19 -3.81
N CYS A 93 14.59 7.75 -4.99
CA CYS A 93 15.06 6.98 -6.12
C CYS A 93 16.52 6.56 -5.92
N LEU A 94 16.75 5.26 -5.66
CA LEU A 94 18.09 4.71 -5.53
C LEU A 94 18.76 4.48 -6.87
N LYS A 95 17.98 3.98 -7.85
CA LYS A 95 18.50 3.68 -9.19
C LYS A 95 17.40 3.72 -10.24
N LYS A 96 17.68 4.36 -11.35
CA LYS A 96 16.79 4.41 -12.52
C LYS A 96 17.42 3.61 -13.66
N PHE A 97 16.64 2.72 -14.25
CA PHE A 97 16.97 1.94 -15.44
C PHE A 97 16.13 2.45 -16.61
N LYS A 98 16.30 1.87 -17.80
CA LYS A 98 15.57 2.30 -19.00
C LYS A 98 14.03 2.23 -18.81
N ASN A 99 13.53 1.12 -18.28
CA ASN A 99 12.10 0.87 -18.11
C ASN A 99 11.75 0.47 -16.68
N SER A 100 12.61 0.76 -15.71
CA SER A 100 12.32 0.43 -14.31
C SER A 100 13.07 1.36 -13.37
N ASN A 101 12.63 1.41 -12.13
CA ASN A 101 13.33 2.12 -11.08
C ASN A 101 13.26 1.34 -9.76
N LEU A 102 14.25 1.58 -8.93
CA LEU A 102 14.31 1.07 -7.55
C LEU A 102 14.26 2.27 -6.61
N ARG A 103 13.32 2.25 -5.69
CA ARG A 103 13.10 3.32 -4.71
C ARG A 103 13.18 2.77 -3.28
N LEU A 104 13.72 3.58 -2.38
CA LEU A 104 13.58 3.40 -0.95
C LEU A 104 12.34 4.19 -0.52
N ARG A 105 11.39 3.54 0.13
CA ARG A 105 10.17 4.17 0.67
C ARG A 105 10.23 4.23 2.18
N PHE A 106 9.78 5.32 2.78
CA PHE A 106 9.69 5.46 4.22
C PHE A 106 8.76 6.61 4.61
N GLY A 107 8.12 6.48 5.75
CA GLY A 107 7.26 7.53 6.29
C GLY A 107 6.44 7.08 7.49
N PRO A 108 5.76 8.04 8.11
CA PRO A 108 4.86 7.80 9.22
C PRO A 108 3.50 7.28 8.73
N GLU A 109 2.91 6.41 9.54
CA GLU A 109 1.56 5.89 9.37
C GLU A 109 0.79 6.02 10.69
N PHE A 110 -0.51 6.25 10.60
CA PHE A 110 -1.41 6.32 11.73
C PHE A 110 -2.68 5.54 11.42
N GLY A 111 -3.13 4.73 12.37
CA GLY A 111 -4.28 3.87 12.15
C GLY A 111 -4.89 3.29 13.41
N ALA A 112 -5.71 2.27 13.22
CA ALA A 112 -6.30 1.52 14.32
C ALA A 112 -6.26 0.01 14.04
N TYR A 113 -5.92 -0.75 15.06
CA TYR A 113 -5.97 -2.20 15.10
C TYR A 113 -7.04 -2.64 16.11
N THR A 114 -8.07 -3.34 15.64
CA THR A 114 -9.21 -3.79 16.47
C THR A 114 -9.80 -2.72 17.39
N GLY A 115 -9.90 -1.48 16.86
CA GLY A 115 -10.47 -0.34 17.60
C GLY A 115 -9.50 0.40 18.53
N ARG A 116 -8.21 0.02 18.55
CA ARG A 116 -7.16 0.74 19.32
C ARG A 116 -6.22 1.44 18.37
N TYR A 117 -5.97 2.71 18.59
CA TYR A 117 -5.07 3.51 17.75
C TYR A 117 -3.61 3.08 17.90
N PHE A 118 -2.89 3.12 16.80
CA PHE A 118 -1.45 2.95 16.76
C PHE A 118 -0.81 4.02 15.87
N PHE A 119 0.46 4.24 16.11
CA PHE A 119 1.36 4.99 15.24
C PHE A 119 2.41 4.03 14.73
N ALA A 120 2.79 4.16 13.47
CA ALA A 120 3.81 3.31 12.88
C ALA A 120 4.77 4.13 12.03
N VAL A 121 5.91 3.54 11.76
CA VAL A 121 6.85 3.99 10.74
C VAL A 121 7.02 2.85 9.74
N GLU A 122 6.72 3.16 8.49
CA GLU A 122 6.98 2.26 7.36
C GLU A 122 8.36 2.54 6.78
N GLY A 123 9.04 1.49 6.34
CA GLY A 123 10.25 1.56 5.54
C GLY A 123 10.35 0.33 4.64
N GLY A 124 10.88 0.50 3.43
CA GLY A 124 10.96 -0.63 2.50
C GLY A 124 11.58 -0.29 1.16
N LEU A 125 11.64 -1.29 0.32
CA LEU A 125 12.10 -1.16 -1.06
C LEU A 125 10.92 -1.33 -2.01
N GLU A 126 10.92 -0.53 -3.06
CA GLU A 126 9.92 -0.58 -4.12
C GLU A 126 10.64 -0.65 -5.47
N TYR A 127 10.37 -1.73 -6.20
CA TYR A 127 10.79 -1.89 -7.58
C TYR A 127 9.59 -1.62 -8.49
N ASN A 128 9.75 -0.72 -9.47
CA ASN A 128 8.73 -0.41 -10.45
C ASN A 128 9.22 -0.75 -11.85
N TYR A 129 8.36 -1.41 -12.63
CA TYR A 129 8.55 -1.63 -14.06
C TYR A 129 7.52 -0.81 -14.83
N VAL A 130 7.99 0.05 -15.74
CA VAL A 130 7.15 0.98 -16.51
C VAL A 130 6.82 0.35 -17.85
N PHE A 131 5.54 0.16 -18.13
CA PHE A 131 5.03 -0.29 -19.41
C PHE A 131 4.99 0.86 -20.43
N PRO A 132 4.97 0.57 -21.74
CA PRO A 132 4.84 1.60 -22.79
C PRO A 132 3.56 2.46 -22.66
N SER A 133 2.54 1.94 -22.02
CA SER A 133 1.28 2.66 -21.71
C SER A 133 1.43 3.72 -20.61
N GLY A 134 2.56 3.75 -19.91
CA GLY A 134 2.78 4.58 -18.73
C GLY A 134 2.32 3.95 -17.41
N VAL A 135 1.53 2.87 -17.47
CA VAL A 135 1.20 2.08 -16.27
C VAL A 135 2.48 1.46 -15.72
N GLN A 136 2.61 1.39 -14.39
CA GLN A 136 3.75 0.75 -13.75
C GLN A 136 3.29 -0.46 -12.95
N PHE A 137 4.02 -1.56 -13.04
CA PHE A 137 3.93 -2.68 -12.11
C PHE A 137 4.87 -2.42 -10.95
N SER A 138 4.42 -2.61 -9.73
CA SER A 138 5.23 -2.43 -8.52
C SER A 138 5.38 -3.73 -7.73
N LEU A 139 6.59 -3.95 -7.23
CA LEU A 139 6.90 -4.98 -6.23
C LEU A 139 7.47 -4.25 -5.01
N ILE A 140 6.83 -4.42 -3.86
CA ILE A 140 7.13 -3.69 -2.65
C ILE A 140 7.51 -4.67 -1.55
N GLN A 141 8.69 -4.49 -0.98
CA GLN A 141 9.08 -5.10 0.28
C GLN A 141 8.77 -4.08 1.38
N LYS A 142 7.76 -4.39 2.20
CA LYS A 142 7.27 -3.53 3.28
C LYS A 142 7.82 -3.99 4.62
N ASN A 143 8.28 -3.03 5.43
CA ASN A 143 8.54 -3.20 6.85
C ASN A 143 7.82 -2.08 7.59
N GLN A 144 7.12 -2.43 8.64
CA GLN A 144 6.37 -1.49 9.47
C GLN A 144 6.68 -1.77 10.93
N VAL A 145 7.10 -0.74 11.64
CA VAL A 145 7.32 -0.78 13.09
C VAL A 145 6.17 -0.04 13.75
N ASN A 146 5.38 -0.76 14.52
CA ASN A 146 4.23 -0.22 15.23
C ASN A 146 4.59 0.16 16.67
N PHE A 147 4.08 1.30 17.08
CA PHE A 147 4.17 1.81 18.44
C PHE A 147 2.77 1.82 19.06
N LEU A 148 2.69 1.59 20.35
CA LEU A 148 1.49 1.61 21.21
C LEU A 148 0.66 0.30 21.19
N HIS A 149 0.12 -0.12 20.05
CA HIS A 149 -0.79 -1.28 20.00
C HIS A 149 -0.58 -2.10 18.72
N GLY A 150 -0.94 -3.38 18.77
CA GLY A 150 -0.79 -4.33 17.69
C GLY A 150 0.57 -5.03 17.67
N ASP A 151 0.87 -5.72 16.58
CA ASP A 151 2.17 -6.35 16.38
C ASP A 151 3.26 -5.28 16.24
N SER A 152 4.30 -5.37 17.06
CA SER A 152 5.39 -4.38 17.08
C SER A 152 6.11 -4.27 15.74
N PHE A 153 6.14 -5.35 14.97
CA PHE A 153 6.81 -5.39 13.67
C PHE A 153 5.99 -6.20 12.67
N ARG A 154 5.76 -5.60 11.50
CA ARG A 154 5.13 -6.26 10.35
C ARG A 154 6.05 -6.13 9.16
N ASN A 155 6.27 -7.21 8.45
CA ASN A 155 6.99 -7.20 7.19
C ASN A 155 6.35 -8.12 6.17
N GLY A 156 6.57 -7.85 4.90
CA GLY A 156 5.99 -8.67 3.83
C GLY A 156 6.28 -8.16 2.45
N LEU A 157 5.59 -8.77 1.50
CA LEU A 157 5.69 -8.45 0.09
C LEU A 157 4.32 -8.07 -0.46
N LEU A 158 4.29 -6.98 -1.20
CA LEU A 158 3.11 -6.48 -1.92
C LEU A 158 3.45 -6.39 -3.40
N ILE A 159 2.46 -6.67 -4.21
CA ILE A 159 2.49 -6.41 -5.65
C ILE A 159 1.41 -5.39 -5.99
N GLY A 160 1.63 -4.60 -7.00
CA GLY A 160 0.65 -3.58 -7.34
C GLY A 160 0.79 -2.99 -8.73
N LEU A 161 -0.10 -2.06 -8.99
CA LEU A 161 -0.15 -1.28 -10.21
C LEU A 161 -0.22 0.20 -9.85
N LYS A 162 0.46 1.02 -10.65
CA LYS A 162 0.35 2.48 -10.64
C LYS A 162 -0.21 2.93 -11.97
N ILE A 163 -1.28 3.65 -11.92
CA ILE A 163 -2.03 4.14 -13.09
C ILE A 163 -1.83 5.64 -13.15
N PRO A 164 -1.17 6.18 -14.21
CA PRO A 164 -1.02 7.61 -14.40
C PRO A 164 -2.35 8.25 -14.77
N PHE A 165 -2.55 9.50 -14.40
CA PHE A 165 -3.75 10.26 -14.74
C PHE A 165 -3.46 11.75 -15.02
#